data_550b6097eb4a4df6b2990a0c44c31911
#
_entry.id   550b6097eb4a4df6b2990a0c44c31911
#
_cell.length_a   1.000
_cell.length_b   1.000
_cell.length_c   1.000
_cell.angle_alpha   90.00
_cell.angle_beta   90.00
_cell.angle_gamma   90.00
#
_symmetry.space_group_name_H-M   'P 1'
#
loop_
_entity.id
_entity.type
_entity.pdbx_description
1 polymer ?
#
loop_
_entity_poly.entity_id
_entity_poly.type
_entity_poly.pdbx_seq_one_letter_code
_entity_poly.pdbx_strand_id
1 'polypeptide(L)'
;MVVSYYFLQFVPPRYRQDVVNRIYQSLTWGGAFVLFEKVRGPDARFQDILSVLYTDFKLANDYSPEEIVGKSRSLKGILEPFSTEGNLGLLRRAGFDDIAPVFRHLCFEGVLAIK
;
A
#
# COMPACT_ATOMS: atom_id res chain seq x y z
N MET A 1 2.24 -16.02 10.89
CA MET A 1 1.70 -14.79 10.29
C MET A 1 2.85 -13.94 9.75
N VAL A 2 2.66 -13.38 8.57
CA VAL A 2 3.60 -12.41 7.97
C VAL A 2 2.94 -11.04 7.94
N VAL A 3 3.69 -10.00 8.29
CA VAL A 3 3.21 -8.61 8.23
C VAL A 3 4.16 -7.81 7.35
N SER A 4 3.61 -7.16 6.32
CA SER A 4 4.31 -6.14 5.55
C SER A 4 3.75 -4.77 5.95
N TYR A 5 4.58 -3.95 6.59
CA TYR A 5 4.17 -2.67 7.13
C TYR A 5 4.84 -1.53 6.37
N TYR A 6 4.14 -1.00 5.38
CA TYR A 6 4.61 0.09 4.51
C TYR A 6 5.98 -0.20 3.86
N PHE A 7 6.18 -1.46 3.46
CA PHE A 7 7.44 -1.92 2.87
C PHE A 7 7.32 -2.20 1.37
N LEU A 8 6.27 -2.91 0.94
CA LEU A 8 6.12 -3.37 -0.44
C LEU A 8 6.08 -2.19 -1.42
N GLN A 9 5.55 -1.05 -1.00
CA GLN A 9 5.49 0.17 -1.80
C GLN A 9 6.86 0.71 -2.23
N PHE A 10 7.92 0.33 -1.54
CA PHE A 10 9.31 0.68 -1.87
C PHE A 10 10.03 -0.38 -2.70
N VAL A 11 9.45 -1.57 -2.83
CA VAL A 11 9.98 -2.59 -3.73
C VAL A 11 9.66 -2.17 -5.17
N PRO A 12 10.63 -2.23 -6.10
CA PRO A 12 10.32 -1.92 -7.50
C PRO A 12 9.13 -2.74 -8.01
N PRO A 13 8.18 -2.12 -8.72
CA PRO A 13 6.95 -2.79 -9.12
C PRO A 13 7.14 -4.16 -9.79
N ARG A 14 8.17 -4.30 -10.61
CA ARG A 14 8.50 -5.55 -11.31
C ARG A 14 8.82 -6.73 -10.39
N TYR A 15 9.19 -6.48 -9.13
CA TYR A 15 9.56 -7.53 -8.17
C TYR A 15 8.46 -7.83 -7.14
N ARG A 16 7.42 -7.01 -7.07
CA ARG A 16 6.39 -7.13 -6.03
C ARG A 16 5.65 -8.45 -6.08
N GLN A 17 5.33 -8.93 -7.28
CA GLN A 17 4.64 -10.21 -7.43
C GLN A 17 5.48 -11.37 -6.88
N ASP A 18 6.78 -11.38 -7.16
CA ASP A 18 7.68 -12.42 -6.66
C ASP A 18 7.76 -12.41 -5.13
N VAL A 19 7.80 -11.22 -4.53
CA VAL A 19 7.81 -11.08 -3.06
C VAL A 19 6.53 -11.67 -2.47
N VAL A 20 5.36 -11.30 -3.01
CA VAL A 20 4.07 -11.80 -2.51
C VAL A 20 3.92 -13.30 -2.75
N ASN A 21 4.39 -13.82 -3.88
CA ASN A 21 4.41 -15.24 -4.15
C ASN A 21 5.23 -16.02 -3.11
N ARG A 22 6.39 -15.51 -2.75
CA ARG A 22 7.25 -16.13 -1.73
C ARG A 22 6.61 -16.10 -0.36
N ILE A 23 5.91 -15.01 0.00
CA ILE A 23 5.16 -14.93 1.25
C ILE A 23 4.08 -16.00 1.27
N TYR A 24 3.29 -16.12 0.21
CA TYR A 24 2.26 -17.16 0.10
C TYR A 24 2.85 -18.57 0.28
N GLN A 25 3.94 -18.85 -0.43
CA GLN A 25 4.60 -20.15 -0.35
C GLN A 25 5.14 -20.48 1.05
N SER A 26 5.60 -19.46 1.77
CA SER A 26 6.15 -19.63 3.12
C SER A 26 5.09 -19.87 4.20
N LEU A 27 3.84 -19.51 3.92
CA LEU A 27 2.74 -19.70 4.86
C LEU A 27 2.26 -21.15 4.86
N THR A 28 1.93 -21.66 6.03
CA THR A 28 1.16 -22.89 6.18
C THR A 28 -0.32 -22.63 5.87
N TRP A 29 -1.08 -23.69 5.62
CA TRP A 29 -2.52 -23.58 5.41
C TRP A 29 -3.19 -22.88 6.60
N GLY A 30 -4.05 -21.90 6.32
CA GLY A 30 -4.66 -21.05 7.34
C GLY A 30 -3.75 -19.94 7.87
N GLY A 31 -2.51 -19.86 7.39
CA GLY A 31 -1.59 -18.78 7.75
C GLY A 31 -2.03 -17.43 7.17
N ALA A 32 -1.75 -16.36 7.91
CA ALA A 32 -2.19 -15.01 7.57
C ALA A 32 -1.06 -14.12 7.06
N PHE A 33 -1.38 -13.31 6.06
CA PHE A 33 -0.56 -12.20 5.59
C PHE A 33 -1.32 -10.89 5.78
N VAL A 34 -0.72 -9.93 6.47
CA VAL A 34 -1.26 -8.60 6.66
C VAL A 34 -0.40 -7.60 5.87
N LEU A 35 -1.03 -6.89 4.96
CA LEU A 35 -0.38 -5.93 4.07
C LEU A 35 -0.89 -4.53 4.39
N PHE A 36 -0.01 -3.65 4.91
CA PHE A 36 -0.28 -2.22 5.05
C PHE A 36 0.48 -1.45 3.97
N GLU A 37 -0.24 -0.65 3.21
CA GLU A 37 0.32 0.13 2.10
C GLU A 37 -0.32 1.51 1.98
N LYS A 38 0.48 2.47 1.54
CA LYS A 38 -0.07 3.67 0.90
C LYS A 38 -0.58 3.28 -0.47
N VAL A 39 -1.73 3.78 -0.87
CA VAL A 39 -2.35 3.46 -2.15
C VAL A 39 -2.65 4.70 -2.97
N ARG A 40 -2.68 4.54 -4.29
CA ARG A 40 -3.20 5.54 -5.21
C ARG A 40 -4.72 5.45 -5.28
N GLY A 41 -5.35 6.55 -5.66
CA GLY A 41 -6.75 6.53 -6.02
C GLY A 41 -7.01 5.62 -7.23
N PRO A 42 -8.28 5.17 -7.42
CA PRO A 42 -8.63 4.29 -8.54
C PRO A 42 -8.52 4.97 -9.91
N ASP A 43 -8.52 6.28 -9.95
CA ASP A 43 -8.35 7.09 -11.16
C ASP A 43 -7.71 8.45 -10.82
N ALA A 44 -7.44 9.26 -11.84
CA ALA A 44 -6.81 10.57 -11.68
C ALA A 44 -7.61 11.52 -10.79
N ARG A 45 -8.93 11.51 -10.89
CA ARG A 45 -9.82 12.37 -10.10
C ARG A 45 -9.71 12.05 -8.61
N PHE A 46 -9.84 10.78 -8.24
CA PHE A 46 -9.70 10.37 -6.85
C PHE A 46 -8.27 10.52 -6.34
N GLN A 47 -7.27 10.35 -7.21
CA GLN A 47 -5.89 10.61 -6.83
C GLN A 47 -5.67 12.08 -6.45
N ASP A 48 -6.22 13.00 -7.21
CA ASP A 48 -6.13 14.44 -6.91
C ASP A 48 -6.83 14.76 -5.58
N ILE A 49 -8.02 14.21 -5.35
CA ILE A 49 -8.78 14.39 -4.10
C ILE A 49 -7.97 13.85 -2.90
N LEU A 50 -7.45 12.63 -3.01
CA LEU A 50 -6.67 12.01 -1.92
C LEU A 50 -5.38 12.80 -1.64
N SER A 51 -4.74 13.34 -2.67
CA SER A 51 -3.53 14.16 -2.51
C SER A 51 -3.81 15.43 -1.72
N VAL A 52 -4.93 16.11 -2.02
CA VAL A 52 -5.33 17.32 -1.29
C VAL A 52 -5.69 16.96 0.16
N LEU A 53 -6.50 15.95 0.39
CA LEU A 53 -6.89 15.52 1.73
C LEU A 53 -5.67 15.12 2.59
N TYR A 54 -4.71 14.43 1.99
CA TYR A 54 -3.49 14.03 2.69
C TYR A 54 -2.60 15.24 3.03
N THR A 55 -2.50 16.21 2.11
CA THR A 55 -1.80 17.46 2.36
C THR A 55 -2.45 18.24 3.51
N ASP A 56 -3.78 18.36 3.49
CA ASP A 56 -4.52 19.02 4.57
C ASP A 56 -4.31 18.32 5.92
N PHE A 57 -4.32 17.00 5.94
CA PHE A 57 -4.03 16.20 7.12
C PHE A 57 -2.63 16.49 7.69
N LYS A 58 -1.62 16.56 6.83
CA LYS A 58 -0.25 16.90 7.24
C LYS A 58 -0.15 18.31 7.80
N LEU A 59 -0.77 19.28 7.14
CA LEU A 59 -0.79 20.67 7.61
C LEU A 59 -1.46 20.79 8.98
N ALA A 60 -2.55 20.05 9.19
CA ALA A 60 -3.25 20.00 10.49
C ALA A 60 -2.42 19.32 11.61
N ASN A 61 -1.41 18.53 11.25
CA ASN A 61 -0.51 17.84 12.17
C ASN A 61 0.89 18.49 12.24
N ASP A 62 0.95 19.80 12.07
CA ASP A 62 2.13 20.65 12.27
C ASP A 62 3.27 20.46 11.26
N TYR A 63 3.04 19.80 10.13
CA TYR A 63 3.99 19.80 9.03
C TYR A 63 3.95 21.14 8.29
N SER A 64 5.11 21.69 7.98
CA SER A 64 5.19 22.90 7.16
C SER A 64 5.00 22.59 5.68
N PRO A 65 4.55 23.57 4.86
CA PRO A 65 4.49 23.39 3.40
C PRO A 65 5.84 22.97 2.80
N GLU A 66 6.95 23.50 3.29
CA GLU A 66 8.30 23.19 2.84
C GLU A 66 8.66 21.73 3.12
N GLU A 67 8.34 21.23 4.30
CA GLU A 67 8.54 19.81 4.66
C GLU A 67 7.72 18.88 3.76
N ILE A 68 6.47 19.22 3.49
CA ILE A 68 5.59 18.43 2.63
C ILE A 68 6.15 18.35 1.21
N VAL A 69 6.53 19.48 0.63
CA VAL A 69 7.10 19.54 -0.73
C VAL A 69 8.45 18.82 -0.77
N GLY A 70 9.31 19.03 0.22
CA GLY A 70 10.62 18.38 0.31
C GLY A 70 10.49 16.86 0.40
N LYS A 71 9.57 16.35 1.21
CA LYS A 71 9.31 14.91 1.35
C LYS A 71 8.77 14.32 0.04
N SER A 72 7.83 15.01 -0.59
CA SER A 72 7.28 14.57 -1.87
C SER A 72 8.37 14.45 -2.95
N ARG A 73 9.27 15.42 -3.02
CA ARG A 73 10.40 15.39 -3.97
C ARG A 73 11.37 14.25 -3.66
N SER A 74 11.70 14.04 -2.38
CA SER A 74 12.66 13.01 -1.98
C SER A 74 12.17 11.60 -2.25
N LEU A 75 10.86 11.38 -2.28
CA LEU A 75 10.24 10.07 -2.52
C LEU A 75 9.93 9.82 -4.00
N LYS A 76 10.11 10.80 -4.87
CA LYS A 76 9.84 10.64 -6.29
C LYS A 76 10.70 9.55 -6.91
N GLY A 77 10.06 8.57 -7.56
CA GLY A 77 10.76 7.42 -8.14
C GLY A 77 11.20 6.36 -7.13
N ILE A 78 10.99 6.59 -5.82
CA ILE A 78 11.34 5.64 -4.75
C ILE A 78 10.07 5.03 -4.17
N LEU A 79 9.10 5.86 -3.80
CA LEU A 79 7.78 5.43 -3.35
C LEU A 79 6.85 5.39 -4.56
N GLU A 80 6.43 4.18 -4.95
CA GLU A 80 5.54 3.96 -6.09
C GLU A 80 4.33 3.13 -5.66
N PRO A 81 3.33 3.75 -4.99
CA PRO A 81 2.19 3.01 -4.50
C PRO A 81 1.31 2.50 -5.65
N PHE A 82 0.81 1.28 -5.51
CA PHE A 82 -0.24 0.76 -6.36
C PHE A 82 -1.61 1.26 -5.88
N SER A 83 -2.63 1.11 -6.72
CA SER A 83 -4.02 1.24 -6.29
C SER A 83 -4.42 0.07 -5.40
N THR A 84 -5.55 0.18 -4.72
CA THR A 84 -6.16 -0.94 -3.98
C THR A 84 -6.30 -2.18 -4.86
N GLU A 85 -6.85 -2.03 -6.06
CA GLU A 85 -7.01 -3.15 -7.01
C GLU A 85 -5.67 -3.74 -7.46
N GLY A 86 -4.65 -2.91 -7.63
CA GLY A 86 -3.31 -3.38 -7.94
C GLY A 86 -2.74 -4.28 -6.84
N ASN A 87 -2.89 -3.89 -5.58
CA ASN A 87 -2.46 -4.68 -4.43
C ASN A 87 -3.29 -5.97 -4.27
N LEU A 88 -4.61 -5.89 -4.41
CA LEU A 88 -5.47 -7.07 -4.38
C LEU A 88 -5.12 -8.05 -5.50
N GLY A 89 -4.77 -7.55 -6.68
CA GLY A 89 -4.29 -8.37 -7.80
C GLY A 89 -3.02 -9.13 -7.48
N LEU A 90 -2.06 -8.52 -6.77
CA LEU A 90 -0.85 -9.20 -6.30
C LEU A 90 -1.20 -10.38 -5.38
N LEU A 91 -2.12 -10.17 -4.44
CA LEU A 91 -2.55 -11.19 -3.50
C LEU A 91 -3.27 -12.34 -4.20
N ARG A 92 -4.22 -12.04 -5.09
CA ARG A 92 -4.97 -13.05 -5.84
C ARG A 92 -4.06 -13.89 -6.74
N ARG A 93 -3.15 -13.26 -7.47
CA ARG A 93 -2.21 -13.98 -8.34
C ARG A 93 -1.22 -14.85 -7.57
N ALA A 94 -0.92 -14.49 -6.31
CA ALA A 94 -0.09 -15.34 -5.45
C ALA A 94 -0.82 -16.59 -4.95
N GLY A 95 -2.16 -16.57 -4.95
CA GLY A 95 -3.00 -17.69 -4.54
C GLY A 95 -3.94 -17.41 -3.37
N PHE A 96 -3.93 -16.19 -2.82
CA PHE A 96 -4.87 -15.85 -1.75
C PHE A 96 -6.28 -15.66 -2.33
N ASP A 97 -7.25 -16.39 -1.79
CA ASP A 97 -8.66 -16.25 -2.12
C ASP A 97 -9.44 -15.53 -0.99
N ASP A 98 -9.05 -15.78 0.25
CA ASP A 98 -9.66 -15.13 1.42
C ASP A 98 -8.96 -13.82 1.72
N ILE A 99 -9.54 -12.72 1.29
CA ILE A 99 -8.97 -11.37 1.39
C ILE A 99 -10.02 -10.42 1.93
N ALA A 100 -9.67 -9.69 2.99
CA ALA A 100 -10.55 -8.68 3.59
C ALA A 100 -9.80 -7.39 3.91
N PRO A 101 -10.38 -6.21 3.65
CA PRO A 101 -9.84 -4.96 4.16
C PRO A 101 -10.03 -4.90 5.68
N VAL A 102 -9.01 -4.48 6.41
CA VAL A 102 -9.05 -4.37 7.87
C VAL A 102 -8.76 -2.96 8.38
N PHE A 103 -8.26 -2.10 7.51
CA PHE A 103 -7.93 -0.72 7.85
C PHE A 103 -8.02 0.19 6.63
N ARG A 104 -8.54 1.39 6.86
CA ARG A 104 -8.48 2.48 5.86
C ARG A 104 -8.44 3.82 6.57
N HIS A 105 -7.44 4.64 6.19
CA HIS A 105 -7.36 6.04 6.59
C HIS A 105 -6.72 6.84 5.45
N LEU A 106 -7.50 7.70 4.80
CA LEU A 106 -7.08 8.47 3.61
C LEU A 106 -6.50 7.54 2.53
N CYS A 107 -5.22 7.71 2.22
CA CYS A 107 -4.49 6.90 1.25
C CYS A 107 -3.75 5.70 1.87
N PHE A 108 -3.98 5.41 3.14
CA PHE A 108 -3.39 4.26 3.83
C PHE A 108 -4.43 3.16 4.00
N GLU A 109 -4.07 1.94 3.68
CA GLU A 109 -4.95 0.80 3.88
C GLU A 109 -4.21 -0.41 4.41
N GLY A 110 -4.96 -1.27 5.09
CA GLY A 110 -4.51 -2.58 5.55
C GLY A 110 -5.43 -3.66 5.02
N VAL A 111 -4.85 -4.74 4.55
CA VAL A 111 -5.57 -5.89 3.99
C VAL A 111 -5.06 -7.15 4.68
N LEU A 112 -6.00 -7.99 5.10
CA LEU A 112 -5.72 -9.32 5.63
C LEU A 112 -6.00 -10.35 4.55
N ALA A 113 -5.02 -11.23 4.30
CA ALA A 113 -5.16 -12.34 3.38
C ALA A 113 -4.81 -13.65 4.10
N ILE A 114 -5.62 -14.69 3.89
CA ILE A 114 -5.45 -16.00 4.54
C ILE A 114 -5.22 -17.06 3.46
N LYS A 115 -4.21 -17.91 3.70
CA LYS A 115 -3.89 -19.03 2.80
C LYS A 115 -4.84 -20.20 2.96
#